data_7de922f22ed5b61f25298a4e75a72801
#
_entry.id   7de922f22ed5b61f25298a4e75a72801
#
_cell.length_a   1.000
_cell.length_b   1.000
_cell.length_c   1.000
_cell.angle_alpha   90.00
_cell.angle_beta   90.00
_cell.angle_gamma   90.00
#
_symmetry.space_group_name_H-M   'P 1'
#
loop_
_entity.id
_entity.type
_entity.pdbx_description
1 polymer ?
#
loop_
_entity_poly.entity_id
_entity_poly.type
_entity_poly.pdbx_seq_one_letter_code
_entity_poly.pdbx_strand_id
1 'polypeptide(L)'
;EEDYEKAIEYAKKLDEININRKEIEKEMKEQALSMPNINTDGNTCVAYGEDFHEGVIGIVASRLKEMFFRPSIVFAEAETEDKNDGSKKEEHLKGSGRSIPDIHLRDALDYVHKKDLNVMVKFGGHSMAAGLTIHKHKYDDFCRLFEEAVSHFAEGRKFENIKIIDMDLPANDISL
;
A
#
# COMPACT_ATOMS: atom_id res chain seq x y z
N GLU A 1 -29.02 23.60 -19.71
CA GLU A 1 -28.79 22.55 -20.73
C GLU A 1 -27.28 22.36 -20.99
N GLU A 2 -26.50 23.44 -21.22
CA GLU A 2 -25.04 23.36 -21.39
C GLU A 2 -24.31 22.68 -20.23
N ASP A 3 -24.73 22.90 -18.99
CA ASP A 3 -24.14 22.28 -17.80
C ASP A 3 -24.43 20.77 -17.73
N TYR A 4 -25.58 20.34 -18.26
CA TYR A 4 -25.95 18.92 -18.27
C TYR A 4 -25.13 18.13 -19.31
N GLU A 5 -24.91 18.68 -20.50
CA GLU A 5 -24.08 18.04 -21.52
C GLU A 5 -22.63 17.88 -21.07
N LYS A 6 -22.05 18.93 -20.47
CA LYS A 6 -20.71 18.90 -19.87
C LYS A 6 -20.62 17.88 -18.74
N ALA A 7 -21.65 17.78 -17.89
CA ALA A 7 -21.69 16.80 -16.82
C ALA A 7 -21.66 15.36 -17.35
N ILE A 8 -22.40 15.08 -18.44
CA ILE A 8 -22.37 13.78 -19.11
C ILE A 8 -21.00 13.51 -19.74
N GLU A 9 -20.40 14.49 -20.39
CA GLU A 9 -19.05 14.36 -20.96
C GLU A 9 -18.02 13.99 -19.87
N TYR A 10 -18.02 14.72 -18.75
CA TYR A 10 -17.13 14.42 -17.62
C TYR A 10 -17.42 13.06 -17.01
N ALA A 11 -18.68 12.66 -16.89
CA ALA A 11 -19.04 11.34 -16.37
C ALA A 11 -18.48 10.22 -17.26
N LYS A 12 -18.60 10.33 -18.59
CA LYS A 12 -18.02 9.38 -19.53
C LYS A 12 -16.50 9.32 -19.42
N LYS A 13 -15.85 10.48 -19.38
CA LYS A 13 -14.39 10.56 -19.21
C LYS A 13 -13.91 9.96 -17.90
N LEU A 14 -14.63 10.17 -16.81
CA LEU A 14 -14.34 9.55 -15.52
C LEU A 14 -14.52 8.03 -15.56
N ASP A 15 -15.52 7.53 -16.29
CA ASP A 15 -15.73 6.09 -16.44
C ASP A 15 -14.60 5.45 -17.24
N GLU A 16 -14.16 6.04 -18.34
CA GLU A 16 -12.99 5.59 -19.12
C GLU A 16 -11.71 5.56 -18.26
N ILE A 17 -11.43 6.64 -17.52
CA ILE A 17 -10.28 6.70 -16.61
C ILE A 17 -10.39 5.61 -15.54
N ASN A 18 -11.58 5.36 -15.02
CA ASN A 18 -11.80 4.36 -13.99
C ASN A 18 -11.63 2.93 -14.51
N ILE A 19 -12.02 2.66 -15.77
CA ILE A 19 -11.77 1.39 -16.44
C ILE A 19 -10.26 1.17 -16.57
N ASN A 20 -9.52 2.13 -17.12
CA ASN A 20 -8.06 2.05 -17.25
C ASN A 20 -7.37 1.86 -15.89
N ARG A 21 -7.80 2.60 -14.87
CA ARG A 21 -7.26 2.42 -13.51
C ARG A 21 -7.45 0.99 -12.99
N LYS A 22 -8.61 0.35 -13.26
CA LYS A 22 -8.88 -1.03 -12.85
C LYS A 22 -7.99 -2.04 -13.58
N GLU A 23 -7.67 -1.80 -14.85
CA GLU A 23 -6.74 -2.63 -15.62
C GLU A 23 -5.33 -2.54 -15.04
N ILE A 24 -4.83 -1.33 -14.80
CA ILE A 24 -3.54 -1.10 -14.14
C ILE A 24 -3.49 -1.74 -12.75
N GLU A 25 -4.56 -1.60 -11.94
CA GLU A 25 -4.68 -2.25 -10.63
C GLU A 25 -4.53 -3.77 -10.73
N LYS A 26 -5.20 -4.39 -11.70
CA LYS A 26 -5.16 -5.83 -11.93
C LYS A 26 -3.75 -6.29 -12.30
N GLU A 27 -3.14 -5.64 -13.28
CA GLU A 27 -1.79 -5.96 -13.74
C GLU A 27 -0.75 -5.81 -12.62
N MET A 28 -0.76 -4.69 -11.92
CA MET A 28 0.14 -4.45 -10.80
C MET A 28 -0.03 -5.47 -9.67
N LYS A 29 -1.28 -5.86 -9.37
CA LYS A 29 -1.56 -6.89 -8.37
C LYS A 29 -1.00 -8.25 -8.80
N GLU A 30 -1.20 -8.65 -10.06
CA GLU A 30 -0.67 -9.91 -10.60
C GLU A 30 0.86 -9.91 -10.61
N GLN A 31 1.49 -8.81 -11.01
CA GLN A 31 2.94 -8.64 -10.93
C GLN A 31 3.44 -8.74 -9.48
N ALA A 32 2.83 -8.00 -8.56
CA ALA A 32 3.20 -8.05 -7.14
C ALA A 32 3.13 -9.48 -6.57
N LEU A 33 2.09 -10.24 -6.91
CA LEU A 33 1.92 -11.63 -6.46
C LEU A 33 2.93 -12.61 -7.07
N SER A 34 3.48 -12.30 -8.24
CA SER A 34 4.49 -13.12 -8.91
C SER A 34 5.91 -12.84 -8.43
N MET A 35 6.11 -11.81 -7.61
CA MET A 35 7.44 -11.42 -7.13
C MET A 35 7.99 -12.45 -6.15
N PRO A 36 9.25 -12.90 -6.33
CA PRO A 36 9.87 -13.88 -5.44
C PRO A 36 10.10 -13.34 -4.01
N ASN A 37 10.06 -12.02 -3.84
CA ASN A 37 10.33 -11.34 -2.58
C ASN A 37 9.06 -11.03 -1.76
N ILE A 38 7.88 -11.40 -2.23
CA ILE A 38 6.68 -11.33 -1.38
C ILE A 38 6.85 -12.40 -0.29
N ASN A 39 7.21 -11.93 0.91
CA ASN A 39 7.32 -12.81 2.06
C ASN A 39 5.92 -13.24 2.52
N THR A 40 5.46 -14.38 2.03
CA THR A 40 4.17 -14.95 2.43
C THR A 40 4.23 -15.60 3.83
N ASP A 41 5.42 -15.84 4.36
CA ASP A 41 5.63 -16.52 5.65
C ASP A 41 5.93 -15.54 6.80
N GLY A 42 6.29 -14.27 6.49
CA GLY A 42 6.54 -13.22 7.48
C GLY A 42 5.26 -12.55 8.00
N ASN A 43 5.43 -11.50 8.80
CA ASN A 43 4.35 -10.70 9.36
C ASN A 43 3.98 -9.49 8.49
N THR A 44 4.69 -9.27 7.40
CA THR A 44 4.49 -8.14 6.48
C THR A 44 4.41 -8.59 5.03
N CYS A 45 3.87 -7.72 4.18
CA CYS A 45 3.87 -7.90 2.74
C CYS A 45 4.39 -6.60 2.11
N VAL A 46 5.58 -6.65 1.50
CA VAL A 46 6.17 -5.48 0.83
C VAL A 46 6.46 -5.83 -0.62
N ALA A 47 6.01 -4.97 -1.54
CA ALA A 47 6.22 -5.12 -2.96
C ALA A 47 6.78 -3.84 -3.58
N TYR A 48 7.63 -3.97 -4.60
CA TYR A 48 8.14 -2.88 -5.41
C TYR A 48 8.24 -3.32 -6.87
N GLY A 49 7.77 -2.47 -7.77
CA GLY A 49 7.93 -2.65 -9.21
C GLY A 49 8.38 -1.35 -9.88
N GLU A 50 9.33 -1.47 -10.82
CA GLU A 50 9.82 -0.29 -11.58
C GLU A 50 8.70 0.37 -12.39
N ASP A 51 7.80 -0.45 -12.95
CA ASP A 51 6.67 0.00 -13.77
C ASP A 51 5.40 0.26 -12.95
N PHE A 52 5.47 0.24 -11.61
CA PHE A 52 4.30 0.47 -10.78
C PHE A 52 3.85 1.93 -10.83
N HIS A 53 2.56 2.12 -11.07
CA HIS A 53 1.96 3.45 -11.14
C HIS A 53 1.68 4.01 -9.75
N GLU A 54 2.29 5.15 -9.41
CA GLU A 54 2.18 5.82 -8.10
C GLU A 54 0.73 6.03 -7.62
N GLY A 55 -0.19 6.40 -8.53
CA GLY A 55 -1.60 6.61 -8.21
C GLY A 55 -2.38 5.36 -7.84
N VAL A 56 -1.80 4.15 -8.05
CA VAL A 56 -2.47 2.86 -7.86
C VAL A 56 -1.88 2.05 -6.71
N ILE A 57 -0.62 2.32 -6.29
CA ILE A 57 0.06 1.57 -5.22
C ILE A 57 -0.78 1.42 -3.93
N GLY A 58 -1.55 2.44 -3.56
CA GLY A 58 -2.39 2.40 -2.37
C GLY A 58 -3.54 1.41 -2.47
N ILE A 59 -4.07 1.20 -3.68
CA ILE A 59 -5.13 0.23 -3.95
C ILE A 59 -4.54 -1.18 -3.93
N VAL A 60 -3.39 -1.37 -4.57
CA VAL A 60 -2.67 -2.66 -4.56
C VAL A 60 -2.28 -3.05 -3.14
N ALA A 61 -1.77 -2.12 -2.32
CA ALA A 61 -1.48 -2.37 -0.90
C ALA A 61 -2.72 -2.82 -0.12
N SER A 62 -3.91 -2.26 -0.42
CA SER A 62 -5.17 -2.71 0.17
C SER A 62 -5.49 -4.16 -0.22
N ARG A 63 -5.32 -4.52 -1.50
CA ARG A 63 -5.56 -5.88 -1.99
C ARG A 63 -4.61 -6.91 -1.38
N LEU A 64 -3.34 -6.57 -1.28
CA LEU A 64 -2.36 -7.44 -0.62
C LEU A 64 -2.70 -7.63 0.86
N LYS A 65 -3.02 -6.54 1.58
CA LYS A 65 -3.47 -6.58 2.97
C LYS A 65 -4.71 -7.46 3.16
N GLU A 66 -5.70 -7.37 2.27
CA GLU A 66 -6.93 -8.19 2.31
C GLU A 66 -6.64 -9.68 2.05
N MET A 67 -5.74 -9.96 1.11
CA MET A 67 -5.39 -11.32 0.71
C MET A 67 -4.56 -12.04 1.77
N PHE A 68 -3.54 -11.39 2.29
CA PHE A 68 -2.59 -12.00 3.23
C PHE A 68 -2.92 -11.72 4.70
N PHE A 69 -3.85 -10.80 4.95
CA PHE A 69 -4.21 -10.31 6.27
C PHE A 69 -2.97 -9.86 7.08
N ARG A 70 -2.16 -9.01 6.47
CA ARG A 70 -0.91 -8.48 7.05
C ARG A 70 -0.73 -7.02 6.67
N PRO A 71 0.00 -6.23 7.47
CA PRO A 71 0.44 -4.89 7.06
C PRO A 71 1.19 -5.00 5.74
N SER A 72 0.73 -4.22 4.75
CA SER A 72 1.24 -4.29 3.37
C SER A 72 1.67 -2.92 2.88
N ILE A 73 2.83 -2.85 2.25
CA ILE A 73 3.35 -1.62 1.63
C ILE A 73 3.72 -1.93 0.17
N VAL A 74 3.28 -1.05 -0.73
CA VAL A 74 3.64 -1.14 -2.15
C VAL A 74 4.38 0.13 -2.54
N PHE A 75 5.51 -0.05 -3.22
CA PHE A 75 6.36 1.01 -3.71
C PHE A 75 6.31 1.12 -5.23
N ALA A 76 6.38 2.35 -5.72
CA ALA A 76 6.68 2.71 -7.10
C ALA A 76 7.92 3.61 -7.13
N GLU A 77 8.54 3.77 -8.28
CA GLU A 77 9.56 4.79 -8.45
C GLU A 77 8.96 6.18 -8.23
N ALA A 78 9.65 7.02 -7.47
CA ALA A 78 9.25 8.41 -7.32
C ALA A 78 9.66 9.20 -8.56
N GLU A 79 8.74 10.00 -9.10
CA GLU A 79 9.10 10.99 -10.12
C GLU A 79 10.17 11.92 -9.54
N THR A 80 11.33 11.92 -10.16
CA THR A 80 12.42 12.80 -9.77
C THR A 80 12.22 14.16 -10.44
N GLU A 81 12.04 15.22 -9.66
CA GLU A 81 12.19 16.57 -10.17
C GLU A 81 13.63 16.75 -10.65
N ASP A 82 13.81 17.12 -11.92
CA ASP A 82 15.11 17.45 -12.48
C ASP A 82 15.69 18.68 -11.75
N LYS A 83 16.57 18.43 -10.78
CA LYS A 83 17.43 19.48 -10.27
C LYS A 83 18.56 19.68 -11.26
N ASN A 84 18.53 20.80 -11.97
CA ASN A 84 19.50 21.20 -13.00
C ASN A 84 20.91 21.54 -12.43
N ASP A 85 21.35 20.94 -11.33
CA ASP A 85 22.58 21.33 -10.64
C ASP A 85 23.75 20.33 -10.81
N GLY A 86 23.61 19.26 -11.63
CA GLY A 86 24.70 18.31 -11.88
C GLY A 86 25.01 17.36 -10.70
N SER A 87 24.25 17.40 -9.61
CA SER A 87 24.38 16.43 -8.51
C SER A 87 23.88 15.05 -8.96
N LYS A 88 24.47 13.96 -8.41
CA LYS A 88 23.98 12.60 -8.66
C LYS A 88 22.50 12.53 -8.27
N LYS A 89 21.67 12.08 -9.23
CA LYS A 89 20.24 11.88 -9.05
C LYS A 89 20.04 10.81 -7.98
N GLU A 90 19.52 11.21 -6.84
CA GLU A 90 19.19 10.27 -5.75
C GLU A 90 17.87 9.59 -6.09
N GLU A 91 17.90 8.28 -6.28
CA GLU A 91 16.70 7.50 -6.61
C GLU A 91 15.89 7.21 -5.34
N HIS A 92 14.61 7.54 -5.41
CA HIS A 92 13.66 7.34 -4.31
C HIS A 92 12.50 6.44 -4.72
N LEU A 93 11.96 5.72 -3.74
CA LEU A 93 10.73 4.97 -3.90
C LEU A 93 9.62 5.65 -3.08
N LYS A 94 8.47 5.84 -3.69
CA LYS A 94 7.25 6.33 -3.04
C LYS A 94 6.38 5.15 -2.67
N GLY A 95 6.08 5.02 -1.39
CA GLY A 95 5.33 3.91 -0.82
C GLY A 95 3.95 4.31 -0.33
N SER A 96 3.00 3.40 -0.46
CA SER A 96 1.70 3.49 0.18
C SER A 96 1.44 2.22 0.98
N GLY A 97 1.14 2.39 2.27
CA GLY A 97 0.92 1.30 3.21
C GLY A 97 -0.53 1.19 3.66
N ARG A 98 -0.94 -0.05 3.94
CA ARG A 98 -2.22 -0.40 4.55
C ARG A 98 -2.00 -1.41 5.66
N SER A 99 -2.71 -1.26 6.77
CA SER A 99 -2.56 -2.11 7.93
C SER A 99 -3.82 -2.89 8.28
N ILE A 100 -3.65 -3.83 9.19
CA ILE A 100 -4.71 -4.58 9.86
C ILE A 100 -5.01 -3.95 11.24
N PRO A 101 -6.17 -4.23 11.86
CA PRO A 101 -6.56 -3.59 13.13
C PRO A 101 -5.53 -3.70 14.26
N ASP A 102 -4.79 -4.81 14.32
CA ASP A 102 -3.86 -5.09 15.42
C ASP A 102 -2.52 -4.35 15.32
N ILE A 103 -2.23 -3.73 14.19
CA ILE A 103 -0.94 -3.06 13.93
C ILE A 103 -1.16 -1.61 13.53
N HIS A 104 -0.66 -0.70 14.38
CA HIS A 104 -0.67 0.73 14.09
C HIS A 104 0.47 1.09 13.12
N LEU A 105 0.12 1.31 11.85
CA LEU A 105 1.10 1.44 10.76
C LEU A 105 2.09 2.59 10.99
N ARG A 106 1.60 3.75 11.45
CA ARG A 106 2.47 4.89 11.72
C ARG A 106 3.51 4.58 12.80
N ASP A 107 3.11 3.86 13.84
CA ASP A 107 4.04 3.51 14.94
C ASP A 107 5.09 2.50 14.46
N ALA A 108 4.70 1.57 13.58
CA ALA A 108 5.64 0.67 12.93
C ALA A 108 6.65 1.43 12.07
N LEU A 109 6.23 2.44 11.31
CA LEU A 109 7.13 3.29 10.54
C LEU A 109 8.01 4.17 11.45
N ASP A 110 7.48 4.68 12.56
CA ASP A 110 8.27 5.41 13.54
C ASP A 110 9.35 4.54 14.18
N TYR A 111 9.04 3.27 14.45
CA TYR A 111 10.02 2.28 14.89
C TYR A 111 11.15 2.09 13.87
N VAL A 112 10.81 1.89 12.58
CA VAL A 112 11.80 1.79 11.49
C VAL A 112 12.70 3.02 11.46
N HIS A 113 12.09 4.22 11.50
CA HIS A 113 12.84 5.48 11.49
C HIS A 113 13.80 5.63 12.67
N LYS A 114 13.39 5.23 13.86
CA LYS A 114 14.25 5.25 15.05
C LYS A 114 15.40 4.26 14.99
N LYS A 115 15.24 3.14 14.29
CA LYS A 115 16.29 2.14 14.09
C LYS A 115 17.36 2.58 13.08
N ASP A 116 16.94 3.22 11.98
CA ASP A 116 17.84 3.80 10.97
C ASP A 116 17.22 5.07 10.37
N LEU A 117 17.75 6.23 10.78
CA LEU A 117 17.31 7.55 10.33
C LEU A 117 17.51 7.77 8.81
N ASN A 118 18.37 6.97 8.17
CA ASN A 118 18.72 7.13 6.76
C ASN A 118 17.91 6.23 5.81
N VAL A 119 17.00 5.38 6.33
CA VAL A 119 16.18 4.50 5.49
C VAL A 119 15.06 5.27 4.84
N MET A 120 14.40 6.15 5.57
CA MET A 120 13.25 6.92 5.09
C MET A 120 13.58 8.39 4.96
N VAL A 121 13.19 8.98 3.82
CA VAL A 121 13.26 10.43 3.58
C VAL A 121 12.11 11.15 4.28
N LYS A 122 10.91 10.59 4.19
CA LYS A 122 9.71 11.10 4.86
C LYS A 122 8.67 10.00 5.01
N PHE A 123 7.83 10.12 6.00
CA PHE A 123 6.65 9.29 6.19
C PHE A 123 5.57 10.03 6.96
N GLY A 124 4.33 9.56 6.83
CA GLY A 124 3.19 10.11 7.55
C GLY A 124 1.93 9.29 7.31
N GLY A 125 0.97 9.44 8.20
CA GLY A 125 -0.29 8.70 8.10
C GLY A 125 -0.90 8.44 9.47
N HIS A 126 -1.77 7.45 9.49
CA HIS A 126 -2.55 7.03 10.66
C HIS A 126 -2.37 5.53 10.92
N SER A 127 -3.19 4.98 11.81
CA SER A 127 -3.12 3.55 12.17
C SER A 127 -3.27 2.60 10.99
N MET A 128 -4.20 2.87 10.08
CA MET A 128 -4.59 1.94 9.02
C MET A 128 -3.98 2.25 7.65
N ALA A 129 -3.46 3.45 7.45
CA ALA A 129 -2.90 3.88 6.17
C ALA A 129 -1.79 4.90 6.36
N ALA A 130 -0.73 4.78 5.59
CA ALA A 130 0.40 5.69 5.61
C ALA A 130 1.02 5.83 4.21
N GLY A 131 1.64 6.99 3.98
CA GLY A 131 2.51 7.26 2.85
C GLY A 131 3.94 7.43 3.32
N LEU A 132 4.90 7.02 2.49
CA LEU A 132 6.31 7.15 2.82
C LEU A 132 7.16 7.30 1.55
N THR A 133 8.37 7.79 1.74
CA THR A 133 9.40 7.84 0.71
C THR A 133 10.69 7.30 1.30
N ILE A 134 11.32 6.37 0.61
CA ILE A 134 12.59 5.76 1.00
C ILE A 134 13.66 6.00 -0.07
N HIS A 135 14.93 5.89 0.29
CA HIS A 135 16.01 5.77 -0.69
C HIS A 135 15.93 4.40 -1.37
N LYS A 136 16.00 4.34 -2.72
CA LYS A 136 15.88 3.09 -3.48
C LYS A 136 16.90 2.04 -3.04
N HIS A 137 18.14 2.46 -2.81
CA HIS A 137 19.22 1.58 -2.34
C HIS A 137 19.01 1.05 -0.90
N LYS A 138 18.02 1.56 -0.17
CA LYS A 138 17.65 1.14 1.18
C LYS A 138 16.40 0.24 1.23
N TYR A 139 15.92 -0.21 0.09
CA TYR A 139 14.70 -1.03 0.01
C TYR A 139 14.78 -2.30 0.88
N ASP A 140 15.87 -3.06 0.78
CA ASP A 140 16.05 -4.30 1.54
C ASP A 140 16.18 -4.03 3.06
N ASP A 141 16.90 -2.97 3.44
CA ASP A 141 16.98 -2.52 4.83
C ASP A 141 15.60 -2.16 5.38
N PHE A 142 14.81 -1.44 4.58
CA PHE A 142 13.43 -1.10 4.93
C PHE A 142 12.58 -2.35 5.14
N CYS A 143 12.59 -3.31 4.21
CA CYS A 143 11.82 -4.55 4.33
C CYS A 143 12.15 -5.31 5.61
N ARG A 144 13.44 -5.46 5.92
CA ARG A 144 13.90 -6.13 7.15
C ARG A 144 13.45 -5.39 8.42
N LEU A 145 13.61 -4.06 8.45
CA LEU A 145 13.24 -3.25 9.63
C LEU A 145 11.73 -3.15 9.80
N PHE A 146 10.96 -3.15 8.71
CA PHE A 146 9.50 -3.15 8.78
C PHE A 146 8.96 -4.49 9.28
N GLU A 147 9.55 -5.61 8.87
CA GLU A 147 9.24 -6.94 9.41
C GLU A 147 9.56 -7.02 10.93
N GLU A 148 10.72 -6.48 11.35
CA GLU A 148 11.11 -6.38 12.76
C GLU A 148 10.10 -5.54 13.56
N ALA A 149 9.70 -4.38 13.01
CA ALA A 149 8.74 -3.47 13.65
C ALA A 149 7.38 -4.15 13.86
N VAL A 150 6.85 -4.77 12.80
CA VAL A 150 5.55 -5.44 12.87
C VAL A 150 5.60 -6.65 13.80
N SER A 151 6.68 -7.43 13.78
CA SER A 151 6.88 -8.55 14.71
C SER A 151 6.95 -8.07 16.16
N HIS A 152 7.59 -6.92 16.41
CA HIS A 152 7.65 -6.31 17.74
C HIS A 152 6.25 -5.95 18.27
N PHE A 153 5.43 -5.27 17.45
CA PHE A 153 4.08 -4.88 17.85
C PHE A 153 3.08 -6.05 17.85
N ALA A 154 3.34 -7.10 17.08
CA ALA A 154 2.54 -8.32 17.11
C ALA A 154 2.69 -9.10 18.43
N GLU A 155 3.81 -8.94 19.17
CA GLU A 155 4.06 -9.62 20.45
C GLU A 155 3.86 -11.15 20.39
N GLY A 156 4.21 -11.77 19.26
CA GLY A 156 4.04 -13.20 19.02
C GLY A 156 2.62 -13.63 18.63
N ARG A 157 1.68 -12.70 18.49
CA ARG A 157 0.33 -13.00 17.98
C ARG A 157 0.40 -13.36 16.51
N LYS A 158 -0.39 -14.33 16.10
CA LYS A 158 -0.63 -14.63 14.67
C LYS A 158 -1.76 -13.77 14.16
N PHE A 159 -1.59 -13.25 12.96
CA PHE A 159 -2.65 -12.50 12.30
C PHE A 159 -3.64 -13.46 11.66
N GLU A 160 -4.89 -13.41 12.09
CA GLU A 160 -5.98 -14.24 11.60
C GLU A 160 -7.12 -13.37 11.11
N ASN A 161 -7.63 -13.67 9.91
CA ASN A 161 -8.79 -12.98 9.37
C ASN A 161 -10.07 -13.51 10.01
N ILE A 162 -10.36 -13.06 11.22
CA ILE A 162 -11.55 -13.47 11.97
C ILE A 162 -12.74 -12.64 11.48
N LYS A 163 -13.77 -13.32 11.00
CA LYS A 163 -15.07 -12.72 10.70
C LYS A 163 -15.98 -12.87 11.91
N ILE A 164 -16.34 -11.75 12.51
CA ILE A 164 -17.33 -11.74 13.59
C ILE A 164 -18.71 -11.70 12.94
N ILE A 165 -19.58 -12.65 13.33
CA ILE A 165 -20.98 -12.70 12.91
C ILE A 165 -21.79 -12.32 14.13
N ASP A 166 -22.47 -11.17 14.08
CA ASP A 166 -23.23 -10.65 15.22
C ASP A 166 -24.54 -11.42 15.44
N MET A 167 -25.13 -11.94 14.33
CA MET A 167 -26.44 -12.58 14.38
C MET A 167 -26.64 -13.51 13.17
N ASP A 168 -27.31 -14.62 13.39
CA ASP A 168 -27.87 -15.44 12.31
C ASP A 168 -29.26 -14.90 11.95
N LEU A 169 -29.48 -14.50 10.69
CA LEU A 169 -30.77 -13.98 10.22
C LEU A 169 -31.45 -15.05 9.36
N PRO A 170 -32.56 -15.66 9.87
CA PRO A 170 -33.33 -16.62 9.10
C PRO A 170 -33.85 -16.01 7.79
N ALA A 171 -33.86 -16.78 6.71
CA ALA A 171 -34.30 -16.29 5.39
C ALA A 171 -35.73 -15.71 5.40
N ASN A 172 -36.60 -16.18 6.30
CA ASN A 172 -37.96 -15.71 6.46
C ASN A 172 -38.08 -14.31 7.07
N ASP A 173 -37.05 -13.81 7.72
CA ASP A 173 -36.99 -12.49 8.34
C ASP A 173 -36.41 -11.43 7.40
N ILE A 174 -36.01 -11.83 6.18
CA ILE A 174 -35.55 -10.92 5.13
C ILE A 174 -36.78 -10.46 4.33
N SER A 175 -37.23 -9.23 4.59
CA SER A 175 -38.25 -8.55 3.77
C SER A 175 -37.61 -7.45 2.92
N LEU A 176 -38.01 -7.34 1.65
CA LEU A 176 -37.65 -6.25 0.75
C LEU A 176 -38.65 -5.08 0.93
#